data_c53760947dd1e0561a7d6d01ec005245
#
_entry.id   c53760947dd1e0561a7d6d01ec005245
#
_cell.length_a   1.000
_cell.length_b   1.000
_cell.length_c   1.000
_cell.angle_alpha   90.00
_cell.angle_beta   90.00
_cell.angle_gamma   90.00
#
_symmetry.space_group_name_H-M   'P 1'
#
loop_
_entity.id
_entity.type
_entity.pdbx_description
1 polymer ?
#
loop_
_entity_poly.entity_id
_entity_poly.type
_entity_poly.pdbx_seq_one_letter_code
_entity_poly.pdbx_strand_id
1 'polypeptide(L)'
;MISFAARLALVFCVACDSSAPSWQIVGRHLPSALLSVWGTSATDVFAVGGDAGDGHGPTVLHFDGTSWTRLETGQVGNLWWVFGFAGGPTYLGGDGGMILRYQGGSFTRMATPGTDTVFGIWGAAPDDVWAVGGAIGGANGGFAWRLAGNAWVTAPGFPAEIAATDAMWKVYGRNAGDAWLVGTSTKALHWDGSSLTEQPTGTGESLFTVHADAQRFVAVGGFGTGKILENEGDGWHDVSPSGAPGFIGVCLSEHGNYAVGQDGAVYTRDGSRWSAVTLGFPIDESFHSVWVDPSGGVWAVGGQVQTLPVVDGIMLHEGAELPGGLP
;
A
#
# COMPACT_ATOMS: atom_id res chain seq x y z
N MET A 1 22.31 -20.76 73.57
CA MET A 1 21.55 -19.67 72.97
C MET A 1 22.17 -19.41 71.59
N ILE A 2 21.54 -19.94 70.51
CA ILE A 2 21.99 -19.77 69.13
C ILE A 2 20.95 -18.91 68.47
N SER A 3 21.35 -17.68 68.03
CA SER A 3 20.51 -16.71 67.38
C SER A 3 20.50 -16.98 65.85
N PHE A 4 19.35 -17.29 65.28
CA PHE A 4 19.12 -17.39 63.82
C PHE A 4 18.71 -16.02 63.31
N ALA A 5 19.55 -15.38 62.47
CA ALA A 5 19.22 -14.19 61.75
C ALA A 5 18.59 -14.59 60.41
N ALA A 6 17.30 -14.36 60.25
CA ALA A 6 16.60 -14.53 58.95
C ALA A 6 16.97 -13.36 58.03
N ARG A 7 17.58 -13.64 56.91
CA ARG A 7 17.75 -12.68 55.78
C ARG A 7 16.50 -12.68 54.90
N LEU A 8 15.80 -11.58 54.91
CA LEU A 8 14.70 -11.31 54.02
C LEU A 8 15.28 -10.90 52.66
N ALA A 9 15.15 -11.73 51.62
CA ALA A 9 15.49 -11.38 50.26
C ALA A 9 14.30 -10.65 49.61
N LEU A 10 14.44 -9.35 49.36
CA LEU A 10 13.51 -8.57 48.60
C LEU A 10 13.72 -8.92 47.12
N VAL A 11 12.79 -9.64 46.53
CA VAL A 11 12.71 -9.85 45.08
C VAL A 11 12.03 -8.62 44.46
N PHE A 12 12.82 -7.77 43.80
CA PHE A 12 12.26 -6.72 42.95
C PHE A 12 11.75 -7.41 41.67
N CYS A 13 10.43 -7.57 41.57
CA CYS A 13 9.77 -7.81 40.28
C CYS A 13 9.87 -6.49 39.49
N VAL A 14 10.78 -6.43 38.54
CA VAL A 14 10.68 -5.43 37.45
C VAL A 14 9.49 -5.85 36.63
N ALA A 15 8.36 -5.17 36.82
CA ALA A 15 7.25 -5.24 35.85
C ALA A 15 7.79 -4.69 34.55
N CYS A 16 8.00 -5.55 33.57
CA CYS A 16 8.05 -5.13 32.18
C CYS A 16 6.64 -4.62 31.84
N ASP A 17 6.45 -3.32 31.87
CA ASP A 17 5.32 -2.68 31.23
C ASP A 17 5.48 -2.92 29.72
N SER A 18 4.99 -4.05 29.24
CA SER A 18 4.68 -4.24 27.83
C SER A 18 3.36 -3.51 27.58
N SER A 19 3.40 -2.19 27.45
CA SER A 19 2.27 -1.48 26.83
C SER A 19 2.04 -2.14 25.48
N ALA A 20 0.79 -2.53 25.22
CA ALA A 20 0.41 -3.04 23.89
C ALA A 20 0.86 -2.03 22.82
N PRO A 21 1.27 -2.49 21.64
CA PRO A 21 1.60 -1.61 20.53
C PRO A 21 0.49 -0.57 20.36
N SER A 22 0.85 0.70 20.29
CA SER A 22 -0.09 1.80 20.15
C SER A 22 0.20 2.54 18.86
N TRP A 23 -0.83 3.00 18.19
CA TRP A 23 -0.71 3.87 17.04
C TRP A 23 -0.08 5.20 17.45
N GLN A 24 0.84 5.70 16.63
CA GLN A 24 1.51 6.98 16.81
C GLN A 24 1.51 7.76 15.50
N ILE A 25 1.42 9.08 15.60
CA ILE A 25 1.56 9.99 14.46
C ILE A 25 3.05 10.20 14.22
N VAL A 26 3.56 9.73 13.08
CA VAL A 26 4.94 9.95 12.64
C VAL A 26 5.08 11.33 12.00
N GLY A 27 4.07 11.75 11.23
CA GLY A 27 3.95 13.07 10.65
C GLY A 27 2.52 13.37 10.24
N ARG A 28 2.13 14.64 10.30
CA ARG A 28 0.80 15.14 9.91
C ARG A 28 0.93 16.53 9.31
N HIS A 29 -0.03 16.93 8.48
CA HIS A 29 -0.03 18.20 7.76
C HIS A 29 1.21 18.40 6.89
N LEU A 30 1.66 17.30 6.25
CA LEU A 30 2.74 17.38 5.28
C LEU A 30 2.28 18.16 4.04
N PRO A 31 3.18 18.86 3.32
CA PRO A 31 2.82 19.67 2.15
C PRO A 31 2.07 18.90 1.07
N SER A 32 2.35 17.60 0.89
CA SER A 32 1.65 16.71 -0.03
C SER A 32 1.15 15.45 0.68
N ALA A 33 0.04 14.89 0.22
CA ALA A 33 -0.44 13.59 0.68
C ALA A 33 0.58 12.49 0.37
N LEU A 34 0.65 11.49 1.26
CA LEU A 34 1.39 10.26 1.01
C LEU A 34 0.45 9.21 0.41
N LEU A 35 0.82 8.64 -0.73
CA LEU A 35 -0.05 7.79 -1.54
C LEU A 35 0.32 6.30 -1.46
N SER A 36 1.54 5.98 -1.07
CA SER A 36 1.96 4.59 -0.89
C SER A 36 3.08 4.48 0.13
N VAL A 37 3.06 3.40 0.90
CA VAL A 37 4.13 2.99 1.81
C VAL A 37 4.47 1.53 1.56
N TRP A 38 5.77 1.23 1.51
CA TRP A 38 6.28 -0.12 1.31
C TRP A 38 7.73 -0.20 1.75
N GLY A 39 8.17 -1.37 2.20
CA GLY A 39 9.56 -1.58 2.57
C GLY A 39 10.02 -3.03 2.43
N THR A 40 11.31 -3.27 2.60
CA THR A 40 11.90 -4.60 2.64
C THR A 40 12.10 -5.12 4.05
N SER A 41 12.08 -4.20 5.03
CA SER A 41 12.21 -4.49 6.47
C SER A 41 11.70 -3.29 7.27
N ALA A 42 11.58 -3.43 8.59
CA ALA A 42 11.27 -2.33 9.51
C ALA A 42 12.31 -1.18 9.48
N THR A 43 13.48 -1.42 8.89
CA THR A 43 14.58 -0.45 8.78
C THR A 43 14.90 -0.03 7.34
N ASP A 44 14.02 -0.36 6.40
CA ASP A 44 14.13 0.03 5.00
C ASP A 44 12.72 0.26 4.46
N VAL A 45 12.18 1.48 4.68
CA VAL A 45 10.79 1.84 4.39
C VAL A 45 10.76 3.06 3.48
N PHE A 46 9.97 2.97 2.41
CA PHE A 46 9.67 4.07 1.49
C PHE A 46 8.23 4.53 1.66
N ALA A 47 8.03 5.84 1.71
CA ALA A 47 6.72 6.45 1.54
C ALA A 47 6.78 7.45 0.39
N VAL A 48 5.82 7.37 -0.53
CA VAL A 48 5.80 8.23 -1.73
C VAL A 48 4.45 8.95 -1.83
N GLY A 49 4.45 10.10 -2.51
CA GLY A 49 3.25 10.91 -2.57
C GLY A 49 3.26 12.01 -3.62
N GLY A 50 2.43 13.01 -3.37
CA GLY A 50 2.21 14.13 -4.25
C GLY A 50 3.43 15.01 -4.47
N ASP A 51 3.38 15.78 -5.56
CA ASP A 51 4.27 16.90 -5.82
C ASP A 51 3.66 18.15 -5.17
N ALA A 52 4.34 18.69 -4.17
CA ALA A 52 3.88 19.88 -3.45
C ALA A 52 4.04 21.17 -4.27
N GLY A 53 4.67 21.11 -5.45
CA GLY A 53 4.97 22.29 -6.27
C GLY A 53 6.05 23.18 -5.67
N ASP A 54 6.85 22.67 -4.75
CA ASP A 54 7.92 23.36 -4.02
C ASP A 54 9.26 23.38 -4.79
N GLY A 55 9.29 22.77 -5.98
CA GLY A 55 10.47 22.65 -6.83
C GLY A 55 11.32 21.41 -6.55
N HIS A 56 10.97 20.62 -5.53
CA HIS A 56 11.64 19.36 -5.18
C HIS A 56 10.99 18.12 -5.85
N GLY A 57 9.87 18.32 -6.58
CA GLY A 57 9.12 17.25 -7.23
C GLY A 57 8.33 16.37 -6.26
N PRO A 58 7.94 15.14 -6.66
CA PRO A 58 7.13 14.27 -5.84
C PRO A 58 7.83 13.93 -4.53
N THR A 59 7.01 13.80 -3.46
CA THR A 59 7.54 13.39 -2.16
C THR A 59 7.99 11.93 -2.22
N VAL A 60 9.25 11.69 -1.86
CA VAL A 60 9.81 10.36 -1.60
C VAL A 60 10.56 10.43 -0.29
N LEU A 61 10.04 9.75 0.73
CA LEU A 61 10.65 9.60 2.04
C LEU A 61 11.23 8.20 2.16
N HIS A 62 12.44 8.11 2.67
CA HIS A 62 13.12 6.84 2.94
C HIS A 62 13.58 6.78 4.38
N PHE A 63 13.21 5.72 5.10
CA PHE A 63 13.67 5.39 6.43
C PHE A 63 14.75 4.31 6.36
N ASP A 64 15.92 4.59 6.95
CA ASP A 64 17.08 3.70 6.95
C ASP A 64 17.25 2.93 8.27
N GLY A 65 16.20 2.94 9.13
CA GLY A 65 16.24 2.38 10.47
C GLY A 65 16.72 3.36 11.54
N THR A 66 17.19 4.54 11.17
CA THR A 66 17.72 5.56 12.08
C THR A 66 17.01 6.90 11.86
N SER A 67 16.79 7.28 10.63
CA SER A 67 16.22 8.57 10.26
C SER A 67 15.45 8.50 8.94
N TRP A 68 14.51 9.43 8.80
CA TRP A 68 13.84 9.69 7.54
C TRP A 68 14.63 10.69 6.71
N THR A 69 14.77 10.42 5.42
CA THR A 69 15.41 11.33 4.45
C THR A 69 14.47 11.54 3.27
N ARG A 70 14.30 12.78 2.81
CA ARG A 70 13.65 13.08 1.53
C ARG A 70 14.64 12.83 0.40
N LEU A 71 14.24 12.01 -0.57
CA LEU A 71 15.04 11.69 -1.74
C LEU A 71 14.56 12.51 -2.94
N GLU A 72 15.49 13.16 -3.63
CA GLU A 72 15.21 13.97 -4.80
C GLU A 72 15.17 13.09 -6.05
N THR A 73 14.04 13.07 -6.74
CA THR A 73 13.85 12.25 -7.96
C THR A 73 14.30 12.93 -9.25
N GLY A 74 14.38 14.28 -9.23
CA GLY A 74 14.57 15.08 -10.43
C GLY A 74 13.39 15.06 -11.40
N GLN A 75 12.21 14.61 -10.95
CA GLN A 75 10.97 14.53 -11.72
C GLN A 75 9.94 15.53 -11.21
N VAL A 76 8.83 15.68 -11.95
CA VAL A 76 7.64 16.45 -11.56
C VAL A 76 6.40 15.58 -11.69
N GLY A 77 5.33 15.93 -10.97
CA GLY A 77 4.09 15.16 -10.90
C GLY A 77 4.07 14.19 -9.72
N ASN A 78 2.94 13.52 -9.50
CA ASN A 78 2.72 12.69 -8.33
C ASN A 78 3.29 11.27 -8.53
N LEU A 79 3.73 10.66 -7.43
CA LEU A 79 4.02 9.23 -7.33
C LEU A 79 2.88 8.54 -6.56
N TRP A 80 2.23 7.59 -7.22
CA TRP A 80 1.04 6.90 -6.71
C TRP A 80 1.36 5.59 -6.01
N TRP A 81 2.47 4.96 -6.35
CA TRP A 81 2.81 3.65 -5.80
C TRP A 81 4.30 3.43 -5.67
N VAL A 82 4.67 2.64 -4.65
CA VAL A 82 6.03 2.13 -4.45
C VAL A 82 5.97 0.62 -4.17
N PHE A 83 6.88 -0.12 -4.78
CA PHE A 83 7.07 -1.56 -4.58
C PHE A 83 8.53 -1.93 -4.88
N GLY A 84 9.12 -2.86 -4.13
CA GLY A 84 10.49 -3.26 -4.37
C GLY A 84 10.82 -4.63 -3.79
N PHE A 85 12.09 -5.02 -3.97
CA PHE A 85 12.58 -6.34 -3.61
C PHE A 85 13.74 -6.23 -2.62
N ALA A 86 13.78 -7.09 -1.61
CA ALA A 86 14.87 -7.13 -0.65
C ALA A 86 16.22 -7.33 -1.35
N GLY A 87 17.13 -6.37 -1.18
CA GLY A 87 18.42 -6.35 -1.87
C GLY A 87 18.36 -6.11 -3.40
N GLY A 88 17.16 -5.84 -3.93
CA GLY A 88 16.90 -5.59 -5.34
C GLY A 88 16.51 -4.14 -5.63
N PRO A 89 15.91 -3.89 -6.80
CA PRO A 89 15.39 -2.57 -7.16
C PRO A 89 14.08 -2.27 -6.45
N THR A 90 13.84 -0.98 -6.18
CA THR A 90 12.54 -0.42 -5.82
C THR A 90 12.00 0.35 -7.02
N TYR A 91 10.72 0.13 -7.35
CA TYR A 91 10.01 0.78 -8.45
C TYR A 91 8.96 1.75 -7.90
N LEU A 92 8.90 2.94 -8.50
CA LEU A 92 7.93 3.97 -8.14
C LEU A 92 7.13 4.32 -9.39
N GLY A 93 5.81 4.24 -9.29
CA GLY A 93 4.86 4.54 -10.38
C GLY A 93 4.15 5.87 -10.15
N GLY A 94 3.91 6.62 -11.23
CA GLY A 94 3.31 7.95 -11.12
C GLY A 94 2.70 8.51 -12.39
N ASP A 95 2.45 9.82 -12.36
CA ASP A 95 1.83 10.58 -13.44
C ASP A 95 2.65 10.53 -14.73
N GLY A 96 1.98 10.67 -15.87
CA GLY A 96 2.63 10.74 -17.17
C GLY A 96 3.37 9.46 -17.57
N GLY A 97 2.86 8.29 -17.17
CA GLY A 97 3.47 6.99 -17.40
C GLY A 97 4.81 6.83 -16.69
N MET A 98 5.05 7.61 -15.64
CA MET A 98 6.32 7.60 -14.93
C MET A 98 6.52 6.27 -14.19
N ILE A 99 7.63 5.60 -14.48
CA ILE A 99 8.18 4.55 -13.64
C ILE A 99 9.64 4.86 -13.37
N LEU A 100 9.96 5.03 -12.09
CA LEU A 100 11.33 5.20 -11.62
C LEU A 100 11.81 3.89 -11.00
N ARG A 101 13.03 3.51 -11.33
CA ARG A 101 13.76 2.44 -10.68
C ARG A 101 14.79 3.05 -9.74
N TYR A 102 14.65 2.80 -8.46
CA TYR A 102 15.66 3.17 -7.45
C TYR A 102 16.54 1.97 -7.16
N GLN A 103 17.85 2.15 -7.32
CA GLN A 103 18.86 1.14 -7.00
C GLN A 103 20.21 1.80 -6.78
N GLY A 104 20.96 1.36 -5.76
CA GLY A 104 22.28 1.88 -5.48
C GLY A 104 22.30 3.39 -5.16
N GLY A 105 21.25 3.92 -4.53
CA GLY A 105 21.15 5.32 -4.13
C GLY A 105 20.75 6.28 -5.25
N SER A 106 20.31 5.80 -6.42
CA SER A 106 19.95 6.65 -7.56
C SER A 106 18.66 6.22 -8.25
N PHE A 107 17.94 7.22 -8.80
CA PHE A 107 16.74 7.00 -9.61
C PHE A 107 17.10 6.94 -11.10
N THR A 108 16.47 6.01 -11.81
CA THR A 108 16.50 5.94 -13.26
C THR A 108 15.07 5.89 -13.78
N ARG A 109 14.69 6.86 -14.65
CA ARG A 109 13.40 6.81 -15.34
C ARG A 109 13.42 5.74 -16.42
N MET A 110 12.45 4.84 -16.40
CA MET A 110 12.33 3.76 -17.36
C MET A 110 11.43 4.16 -18.54
N ALA A 111 11.69 3.62 -19.71
CA ALA A 111 10.82 3.78 -20.86
C ALA A 111 9.54 2.96 -20.70
N THR A 112 8.39 3.57 -20.97
CA THR A 112 7.04 3.00 -20.82
C THR A 112 6.26 3.11 -22.14
N PRO A 113 5.28 2.22 -22.39
CA PRO A 113 4.49 2.22 -23.64
C PRO A 113 3.52 3.40 -23.78
N GLY A 114 3.17 4.09 -22.68
CA GLY A 114 2.17 5.16 -22.69
C GLY A 114 2.45 6.22 -21.63
N THR A 115 1.54 7.19 -21.53
CA THR A 115 1.63 8.36 -20.66
C THR A 115 0.50 8.45 -19.64
N ASP A 116 -0.40 7.47 -19.57
CA ASP A 116 -1.40 7.40 -18.52
C ASP A 116 -0.76 7.07 -17.17
N THR A 117 -1.43 7.45 -16.08
CA THR A 117 -0.88 7.33 -14.73
C THR A 117 -0.68 5.87 -14.32
N VAL A 118 0.48 5.55 -13.76
CA VAL A 118 0.79 4.25 -13.15
C VAL A 118 0.32 4.26 -11.70
N PHE A 119 -0.73 3.49 -11.39
CA PHE A 119 -1.36 3.43 -10.06
C PHE A 119 -0.92 2.23 -9.22
N GLY A 120 -0.40 1.18 -9.83
CA GLY A 120 0.03 -0.02 -9.12
C GLY A 120 1.22 -0.69 -9.79
N ILE A 121 2.15 -1.18 -8.97
CA ILE A 121 3.29 -1.99 -9.37
C ILE A 121 3.40 -3.16 -8.42
N TRP A 122 3.62 -4.34 -8.94
CA TRP A 122 3.89 -5.55 -8.18
C TRP A 122 4.76 -6.51 -9.02
N GLY A 123 5.56 -7.33 -8.37
CA GLY A 123 6.35 -8.35 -9.05
C GLY A 123 6.61 -9.58 -8.21
N ALA A 124 6.63 -10.74 -8.87
CA ALA A 124 7.01 -12.00 -8.25
C ALA A 124 8.54 -12.14 -8.11
N ALA A 125 9.28 -11.46 -8.97
CA ALA A 125 10.74 -11.40 -8.98
C ALA A 125 11.21 -10.08 -9.62
N PRO A 126 12.48 -9.67 -9.44
CA PRO A 126 13.01 -8.41 -10.00
C PRO A 126 12.96 -8.31 -11.54
N ASP A 127 12.81 -9.41 -12.24
CA ASP A 127 12.65 -9.52 -13.69
C ASP A 127 11.23 -9.92 -14.13
N ASP A 128 10.30 -10.12 -13.18
CA ASP A 128 8.88 -10.39 -13.42
C ASP A 128 8.01 -9.39 -12.67
N VAL A 129 7.88 -8.19 -13.23
CA VAL A 129 7.19 -7.07 -12.62
C VAL A 129 6.06 -6.59 -13.53
N TRP A 130 4.92 -6.28 -12.91
CA TRP A 130 3.74 -5.71 -13.51
C TRP A 130 3.57 -4.24 -13.12
N ALA A 131 3.05 -3.44 -14.03
CA ALA A 131 2.55 -2.10 -13.75
C ALA A 131 1.16 -1.96 -14.35
N VAL A 132 0.25 -1.34 -13.62
CA VAL A 132 -1.12 -1.10 -14.05
C VAL A 132 -1.50 0.36 -13.84
N GLY A 133 -2.45 0.84 -14.62
CA GLY A 133 -2.88 2.21 -14.51
C GLY A 133 -4.02 2.58 -15.45
N GLY A 134 -4.14 3.89 -15.70
CA GLY A 134 -5.16 4.46 -16.54
C GLY A 134 -5.23 5.98 -16.41
N ALA A 135 -6.26 6.59 -16.98
CA ALA A 135 -6.51 8.02 -16.83
C ALA A 135 -6.88 8.35 -15.37
N ILE A 136 -6.44 9.51 -14.89
CA ILE A 136 -6.90 10.06 -13.61
C ILE A 136 -8.42 10.27 -13.69
N GLY A 137 -9.15 9.77 -12.69
CA GLY A 137 -10.62 9.75 -12.68
C GLY A 137 -11.23 8.45 -13.19
N GLY A 138 -10.42 7.53 -13.72
CA GLY A 138 -10.82 6.15 -13.97
C GLY A 138 -11.74 5.92 -15.17
N ALA A 139 -11.91 6.92 -16.06
CA ALA A 139 -12.89 6.85 -17.12
C ALA A 139 -12.43 6.09 -18.37
N ASN A 140 -11.13 5.89 -18.56
CA ASN A 140 -10.52 5.19 -19.70
C ASN A 140 -9.02 4.99 -19.52
N GLY A 141 -8.31 4.58 -20.58
CA GLY A 141 -6.85 4.48 -20.59
C GLY A 141 -6.29 3.33 -19.78
N GLY A 142 -7.12 2.38 -19.36
CA GLY A 142 -6.68 1.22 -18.59
C GLY A 142 -5.60 0.42 -19.30
N PHE A 143 -4.55 0.08 -18.57
CA PHE A 143 -3.44 -0.73 -19.09
C PHE A 143 -2.87 -1.68 -18.06
N ALA A 144 -2.23 -2.72 -18.58
CA ALA A 144 -1.27 -3.51 -17.82
C ALA A 144 0.03 -3.60 -18.64
N TRP A 145 1.14 -3.35 -18.00
CA TRP A 145 2.48 -3.51 -18.58
C TRP A 145 3.28 -4.54 -17.81
N ARG A 146 4.22 -5.19 -18.51
CA ARG A 146 5.19 -6.09 -17.88
C ARG A 146 6.59 -5.61 -18.15
N LEU A 147 7.47 -5.82 -17.20
CA LEU A 147 8.90 -5.58 -17.37
C LEU A 147 9.49 -6.64 -18.29
N ALA A 148 10.18 -6.18 -19.34
CA ALA A 148 10.90 -7.02 -20.31
C ALA A 148 12.34 -6.50 -20.43
N GLY A 149 13.25 -7.10 -19.72
CA GLY A 149 14.62 -6.59 -19.58
C GLY A 149 14.64 -5.23 -18.86
N ASN A 150 15.00 -4.17 -19.58
CA ASN A 150 15.05 -2.79 -19.04
C ASN A 150 13.93 -1.87 -19.54
N ALA A 151 12.92 -2.40 -20.20
CA ALA A 151 11.79 -1.63 -20.73
C ALA A 151 10.47 -2.26 -20.34
N TRP A 152 9.42 -1.44 -20.28
CA TRP A 152 8.07 -1.89 -20.07
C TRP A 152 7.39 -2.14 -21.43
N VAL A 153 6.61 -3.22 -21.51
CA VAL A 153 5.82 -3.59 -22.70
C VAL A 153 4.39 -3.87 -22.29
N THR A 154 3.44 -3.69 -23.20
CA THR A 154 2.04 -4.03 -22.96
C THR A 154 1.92 -5.52 -22.61
N ALA A 155 1.18 -5.83 -21.54
CA ALA A 155 0.92 -7.21 -21.14
C ALA A 155 0.09 -7.91 -22.20
N PRO A 156 0.47 -9.12 -22.63
CA PRO A 156 -0.31 -9.86 -23.61
C PRO A 156 -1.69 -10.23 -23.05
N GLY A 157 -2.71 -10.11 -23.91
CA GLY A 157 -4.08 -10.49 -23.53
C GLY A 157 -4.83 -9.47 -22.66
N PHE A 158 -4.30 -8.27 -22.44
CA PHE A 158 -5.05 -7.22 -21.75
C PHE A 158 -6.30 -6.85 -22.56
N PRO A 159 -7.53 -6.88 -21.97
CA PRO A 159 -8.76 -6.68 -22.73
C PRO A 159 -8.90 -5.27 -23.28
N ALA A 160 -9.16 -5.14 -24.57
CA ALA A 160 -9.30 -3.85 -25.24
C ALA A 160 -10.50 -3.03 -24.76
N GLU A 161 -11.57 -3.69 -24.32
CA GLU A 161 -12.74 -3.02 -23.74
C GLU A 161 -12.40 -2.36 -22.40
N ILE A 162 -11.62 -3.01 -21.53
CA ILE A 162 -11.13 -2.41 -20.28
C ILE A 162 -10.21 -1.23 -20.58
N ALA A 163 -9.33 -1.36 -21.56
CA ALA A 163 -8.50 -0.24 -22.00
C ALA A 163 -9.31 0.99 -22.46
N ALA A 164 -10.50 0.76 -23.00
CA ALA A 164 -11.35 1.83 -23.55
C ALA A 164 -12.26 2.50 -22.50
N THR A 165 -12.66 1.80 -21.45
CA THR A 165 -13.74 2.24 -20.54
C THR A 165 -13.35 2.33 -19.07
N ASP A 166 -12.25 1.71 -18.67
CA ASP A 166 -11.87 1.54 -17.28
C ASP A 166 -10.42 1.99 -17.02
N ALA A 167 -10.05 2.08 -15.75
CA ALA A 167 -8.68 2.16 -15.28
C ALA A 167 -8.39 0.98 -14.34
N MET A 168 -7.14 0.52 -14.33
CA MET A 168 -6.67 -0.47 -13.37
C MET A 168 -5.94 0.23 -12.23
N TRP A 169 -6.41 0.04 -10.99
CA TRP A 169 -5.82 0.70 -9.83
C TRP A 169 -4.66 -0.08 -9.22
N LYS A 170 -4.82 -1.41 -9.09
CA LYS A 170 -3.78 -2.24 -8.46
C LYS A 170 -3.65 -3.61 -9.12
N VAL A 171 -2.44 -4.12 -8.99
CA VAL A 171 -2.08 -5.51 -9.28
C VAL A 171 -1.36 -6.08 -8.07
N TYR A 172 -1.70 -7.30 -7.69
CA TYR A 172 -0.99 -8.07 -6.66
C TYR A 172 -1.12 -9.56 -6.91
N GLY A 173 -0.06 -10.31 -6.62
CA GLY A 173 -0.04 -11.74 -6.83
C GLY A 173 0.64 -12.52 -5.69
N ARG A 174 0.42 -13.82 -5.67
CA ARG A 174 1.11 -14.76 -4.78
C ARG A 174 2.41 -15.29 -5.39
N ASN A 175 2.47 -15.33 -6.70
CA ASN A 175 3.62 -15.80 -7.49
C ASN A 175 3.46 -15.39 -8.97
N ALA A 176 4.44 -15.75 -9.81
CA ALA A 176 4.46 -15.43 -11.24
C ALA A 176 3.27 -15.96 -12.06
N GLY A 177 2.54 -16.96 -11.54
CA GLY A 177 1.40 -17.60 -12.21
C GLY A 177 0.06 -17.33 -11.53
N ASP A 178 -0.01 -16.41 -10.56
CA ASP A 178 -1.24 -16.16 -9.83
C ASP A 178 -1.29 -14.72 -9.31
N ALA A 179 -1.90 -13.84 -10.10
CA ALA A 179 -2.05 -12.43 -9.78
C ALA A 179 -3.43 -11.89 -10.19
N TRP A 180 -3.90 -10.90 -9.45
CA TRP A 180 -5.14 -10.22 -9.72
C TRP A 180 -4.91 -8.73 -9.98
N LEU A 181 -5.67 -8.21 -10.95
CA LEU A 181 -5.74 -6.78 -11.26
C LEU A 181 -7.15 -6.30 -10.94
N VAL A 182 -7.27 -5.19 -10.21
CA VAL A 182 -8.55 -4.56 -9.86
C VAL A 182 -8.58 -3.10 -10.29
N GLY A 183 -9.78 -2.56 -10.50
CA GLY A 183 -9.93 -1.21 -11.02
C GLY A 183 -11.37 -0.68 -10.94
N THR A 184 -11.74 0.18 -11.88
CA THR A 184 -13.07 0.78 -11.97
C THR A 184 -14.12 -0.19 -12.50
N SER A 185 -13.70 -1.26 -13.18
CA SER A 185 -14.59 -2.30 -13.69
C SER A 185 -15.26 -3.09 -12.56
N THR A 186 -16.45 -3.56 -12.82
CA THR A 186 -17.15 -4.55 -11.97
C THR A 186 -16.55 -5.95 -12.04
N LYS A 187 -15.48 -6.11 -12.81
CA LYS A 187 -14.74 -7.34 -13.01
C LYS A 187 -13.31 -7.15 -12.56
N ALA A 188 -12.75 -8.18 -11.95
CA ALA A 188 -11.32 -8.29 -11.73
C ALA A 188 -10.69 -9.13 -12.83
N LEU A 189 -9.41 -8.88 -13.14
CA LEU A 189 -8.64 -9.70 -14.08
C LEU A 189 -7.75 -10.65 -13.29
N HIS A 190 -7.81 -11.92 -13.62
CA HIS A 190 -6.96 -12.97 -13.06
C HIS A 190 -5.90 -13.39 -14.07
N TRP A 191 -4.64 -13.32 -13.68
CA TRP A 191 -3.50 -13.89 -14.39
C TRP A 191 -3.20 -15.28 -13.83
N ASP A 192 -3.29 -16.31 -14.67
CA ASP A 192 -3.05 -17.72 -14.33
C ASP A 192 -1.65 -18.24 -14.70
N GLY A 193 -0.74 -17.32 -15.05
CA GLY A 193 0.59 -17.65 -15.57
C GLY A 193 0.67 -17.73 -17.10
N SER A 194 -0.47 -17.72 -17.80
CA SER A 194 -0.56 -17.83 -19.25
C SER A 194 -1.50 -16.83 -19.89
N SER A 195 -2.60 -16.49 -19.21
CA SER A 195 -3.67 -15.64 -19.75
C SER A 195 -4.30 -14.76 -18.67
N LEU A 196 -4.82 -13.59 -19.10
CA LEU A 196 -5.69 -12.74 -18.31
C LEU A 196 -7.14 -13.11 -18.57
N THR A 197 -7.89 -13.46 -17.53
CA THR A 197 -9.30 -13.80 -17.60
C THR A 197 -10.13 -12.86 -16.72
N GLU A 198 -11.28 -12.39 -17.24
CA GLU A 198 -12.21 -11.58 -16.48
C GLU A 198 -13.05 -12.44 -15.53
N GLN A 199 -13.21 -11.97 -14.31
CA GLN A 199 -14.09 -12.59 -13.33
C GLN A 199 -14.97 -11.52 -12.66
N PRO A 200 -16.29 -11.81 -12.47
CA PRO A 200 -17.18 -10.88 -11.78
C PRO A 200 -16.78 -10.73 -10.31
N THR A 201 -16.78 -9.51 -9.81
CA THR A 201 -16.50 -9.23 -8.39
C THR A 201 -17.74 -9.34 -7.50
N GLY A 202 -18.93 -9.39 -8.08
CA GLY A 202 -20.19 -9.38 -7.34
C GLY A 202 -20.58 -8.03 -6.75
N THR A 203 -19.78 -6.97 -6.98
CA THR A 203 -20.08 -5.59 -6.58
C THR A 203 -20.14 -4.66 -7.78
N GLY A 204 -20.92 -3.57 -7.66
CA GLY A 204 -20.92 -2.47 -8.62
C GLY A 204 -19.90 -1.37 -8.31
N GLU A 205 -19.13 -1.54 -7.23
CA GLU A 205 -18.17 -0.54 -6.76
C GLU A 205 -16.78 -0.75 -7.38
N SER A 206 -16.03 0.35 -7.54
CA SER A 206 -14.61 0.29 -7.87
C SER A 206 -13.81 -0.36 -6.75
N LEU A 207 -12.83 -1.18 -7.12
CA LEU A 207 -11.88 -1.78 -6.18
C LEU A 207 -10.52 -1.09 -6.32
N PHE A 208 -10.03 -0.48 -5.25
CA PHE A 208 -8.83 0.36 -5.29
C PHE A 208 -7.54 -0.39 -5.00
N THR A 209 -7.60 -1.42 -4.17
CA THR A 209 -6.40 -2.22 -3.83
C THR A 209 -6.76 -3.69 -3.70
N VAL A 210 -5.85 -4.55 -4.14
CA VAL A 210 -5.87 -5.99 -3.92
C VAL A 210 -4.55 -6.41 -3.28
N HIS A 211 -4.62 -7.34 -2.33
CA HIS A 211 -3.47 -7.96 -1.67
C HIS A 211 -3.74 -9.44 -1.43
N ALA A 212 -2.71 -10.23 -1.09
CA ALA A 212 -2.85 -11.66 -0.85
C ALA A 212 -1.99 -12.14 0.32
N ASP A 213 -2.48 -13.19 0.98
CA ASP A 213 -1.69 -14.12 1.78
C ASP A 213 -1.65 -15.50 1.09
N ALA A 214 -1.15 -16.51 1.78
CA ALA A 214 -1.08 -17.87 1.23
C ALA A 214 -2.47 -18.52 1.00
N GLN A 215 -3.52 -18.04 1.68
CA GLN A 215 -4.86 -18.62 1.68
C GLN A 215 -5.83 -17.90 0.76
N ARG A 216 -5.74 -16.55 0.67
CA ARG A 216 -6.74 -15.72 0.01
C ARG A 216 -6.17 -14.50 -0.67
N PHE A 217 -6.97 -13.95 -1.57
CA PHE A 217 -6.87 -12.57 -2.01
C PHE A 217 -7.92 -11.73 -1.30
N VAL A 218 -7.60 -10.50 -0.98
CA VAL A 218 -8.55 -9.50 -0.47
C VAL A 218 -8.47 -8.27 -1.36
N ALA A 219 -9.63 -7.82 -1.84
CA ALA A 219 -9.75 -6.58 -2.59
C ALA A 219 -10.64 -5.60 -1.82
N VAL A 220 -10.27 -4.33 -1.79
CA VAL A 220 -11.01 -3.28 -1.08
C VAL A 220 -11.33 -2.12 -1.99
N GLY A 221 -12.46 -1.44 -1.69
CA GLY A 221 -12.92 -0.31 -2.49
C GLY A 221 -14.18 0.36 -1.95
N GLY A 222 -14.94 0.96 -2.87
CA GLY A 222 -16.18 1.66 -2.62
C GLY A 222 -16.00 3.11 -2.16
N PHE A 223 -16.79 4.04 -2.73
CA PHE A 223 -16.85 5.42 -2.27
C PHE A 223 -18.02 5.61 -1.33
N GLY A 224 -17.75 6.07 -0.09
CA GLY A 224 -18.78 6.31 0.92
C GLY A 224 -19.40 5.05 1.53
N THR A 225 -19.37 3.92 0.83
CA THR A 225 -19.79 2.61 1.33
C THR A 225 -18.67 1.62 1.07
N GLY A 226 -17.94 1.26 2.11
CA GLY A 226 -16.75 0.43 2.01
C GLY A 226 -17.07 -0.99 1.54
N LYS A 227 -16.20 -1.50 0.69
CA LYS A 227 -16.19 -2.88 0.20
C LYS A 227 -14.92 -3.58 0.60
N ILE A 228 -15.07 -4.77 1.16
CA ILE A 228 -14.02 -5.76 1.36
C ILE A 228 -14.50 -7.06 0.75
N LEU A 229 -13.80 -7.52 -0.27
CA LEU A 229 -14.09 -8.79 -0.95
C LEU A 229 -12.96 -9.76 -0.69
N GLU A 230 -13.28 -11.01 -0.35
CA GLU A 230 -12.31 -12.10 -0.17
C GLU A 230 -12.51 -13.17 -1.25
N ASN A 231 -11.39 -13.76 -1.71
CA ASN A 231 -11.39 -14.88 -2.66
C ASN A 231 -10.38 -15.95 -2.20
N GLU A 232 -10.91 -17.11 -1.80
CA GLU A 232 -10.14 -18.29 -1.37
C GLU A 232 -9.97 -19.32 -2.50
N GLY A 233 -10.31 -18.93 -3.75
CA GLY A 233 -10.24 -19.81 -4.93
C GLY A 233 -11.59 -20.22 -5.50
N ASP A 234 -12.68 -19.83 -4.84
CA ASP A 234 -14.08 -20.16 -5.21
C ASP A 234 -14.86 -18.92 -5.71
N GLY A 235 -14.18 -17.80 -5.91
CA GLY A 235 -14.74 -16.52 -6.35
C GLY A 235 -14.66 -15.43 -5.27
N TRP A 236 -15.18 -14.24 -5.62
CA TRP A 236 -15.17 -13.09 -4.72
C TRP A 236 -16.43 -13.06 -3.84
N HIS A 237 -16.25 -12.97 -2.53
CA HIS A 237 -17.31 -12.90 -1.53
C HIS A 237 -17.25 -11.58 -0.77
N ASP A 238 -18.39 -10.87 -0.65
CA ASP A 238 -18.49 -9.62 0.09
C ASP A 238 -18.54 -9.91 1.60
N VAL A 239 -17.48 -9.49 2.29
CA VAL A 239 -17.32 -9.62 3.75
C VAL A 239 -17.29 -8.25 4.44
N SER A 240 -17.79 -7.21 3.77
CA SER A 240 -17.74 -5.82 4.23
C SER A 240 -18.48 -5.64 5.56
N PRO A 241 -17.87 -4.95 6.54
CA PRO A 241 -18.58 -4.55 7.74
C PRO A 241 -19.72 -3.57 7.41
N SER A 242 -20.86 -3.75 8.02
CA SER A 242 -22.00 -2.85 7.82
C SER A 242 -21.67 -1.42 8.26
N GLY A 243 -21.93 -0.45 7.37
CA GLY A 243 -21.69 0.98 7.65
C GLY A 243 -20.21 1.39 7.62
N ALA A 244 -19.31 0.55 7.11
CA ALA A 244 -17.92 0.94 6.94
C ALA A 244 -17.80 2.04 5.88
N PRO A 245 -16.90 3.03 6.09
CA PRO A 245 -16.56 4.02 5.07
C PRO A 245 -15.78 3.38 3.93
N GLY A 246 -15.60 4.10 2.80
CA GLY A 246 -14.85 3.59 1.66
C GLY A 246 -13.43 3.18 2.03
N PHE A 247 -12.99 2.02 1.55
CA PHE A 247 -11.62 1.54 1.74
C PHE A 247 -10.75 1.84 0.52
N ILE A 248 -9.47 2.16 0.75
CA ILE A 248 -8.52 2.50 -0.31
C ILE A 248 -7.33 1.55 -0.30
N GLY A 249 -6.81 1.19 0.86
CA GLY A 249 -5.64 0.34 1.02
C GLY A 249 -5.94 -0.94 1.80
N VAL A 250 -5.25 -2.03 1.47
CA VAL A 250 -5.28 -3.30 2.22
C VAL A 250 -3.91 -3.96 2.20
N CYS A 251 -3.53 -4.56 3.32
CA CYS A 251 -2.33 -5.39 3.46
C CYS A 251 -2.65 -6.64 4.26
N LEU A 252 -2.25 -7.79 3.76
CA LEU A 252 -2.32 -9.09 4.45
C LEU A 252 -0.91 -9.52 4.82
N SER A 253 -0.70 -9.94 6.05
CA SER A 253 0.59 -10.46 6.53
C SER A 253 0.39 -11.50 7.62
N GLU A 254 1.44 -12.22 7.98
CA GLU A 254 1.44 -13.15 9.11
C GLU A 254 1.29 -12.45 10.47
N HIS A 255 1.59 -11.14 10.53
CA HIS A 255 1.51 -10.31 11.74
C HIS A 255 0.18 -9.57 11.89
N GLY A 256 -0.70 -9.62 10.88
CA GLY A 256 -2.01 -8.99 10.90
C GLY A 256 -2.47 -8.56 9.51
N ASN A 257 -3.78 -8.41 9.40
CA ASN A 257 -4.44 -8.00 8.16
C ASN A 257 -5.15 -6.67 8.41
N TYR A 258 -4.82 -5.66 7.61
CA TYR A 258 -5.33 -4.31 7.79
C TYR A 258 -5.95 -3.77 6.51
N ALA A 259 -7.07 -3.06 6.66
CA ALA A 259 -7.68 -2.26 5.61
C ALA A 259 -7.81 -0.82 6.08
N VAL A 260 -7.50 0.14 5.22
CA VAL A 260 -7.55 1.57 5.54
C VAL A 260 -8.33 2.33 4.48
N GLY A 261 -8.86 3.50 4.85
CA GLY A 261 -9.67 4.26 3.91
C GLY A 261 -10.08 5.66 4.37
N GLN A 262 -11.28 6.04 3.96
CA GLN A 262 -11.84 7.36 4.18
C GLN A 262 -12.02 7.66 5.67
N ASP A 263 -11.98 8.95 6.03
CA ASP A 263 -12.29 9.47 7.37
C ASP A 263 -11.45 8.82 8.48
N GLY A 264 -10.16 8.58 8.23
CA GLY A 264 -9.23 7.98 9.18
C GLY A 264 -9.50 6.50 9.49
N ALA A 265 -10.28 5.82 8.67
CA ALA A 265 -10.66 4.44 8.91
C ALA A 265 -9.46 3.50 8.88
N VAL A 266 -9.31 2.73 9.95
CA VAL A 266 -8.41 1.58 10.05
C VAL A 266 -9.22 0.39 10.54
N TYR A 267 -9.14 -0.72 9.83
CA TYR A 267 -9.81 -1.98 10.17
C TYR A 267 -8.78 -3.09 10.23
N THR A 268 -8.99 -4.02 11.16
CA THR A 268 -8.21 -5.26 11.26
C THR A 268 -9.11 -6.48 11.14
N ARG A 269 -8.54 -7.60 10.69
CA ARG A 269 -9.25 -8.87 10.54
C ARG A 269 -8.87 -9.82 11.68
N ASP A 270 -9.87 -10.28 12.40
CA ASP A 270 -9.75 -11.35 13.40
C ASP A 270 -10.65 -12.53 13.01
N GLY A 271 -10.04 -13.70 12.86
CA GLY A 271 -10.72 -14.86 12.30
C GLY A 271 -11.28 -14.57 10.90
N SER A 272 -12.60 -14.53 10.75
CA SER A 272 -13.29 -14.21 9.50
C SER A 272 -13.92 -12.81 9.48
N ARG A 273 -13.67 -11.98 10.50
CA ARG A 273 -14.38 -10.70 10.68
C ARG A 273 -13.42 -9.51 10.61
N TRP A 274 -13.80 -8.51 9.83
CA TRP A 274 -13.19 -7.21 9.83
C TRP A 274 -13.87 -6.29 10.85
N SER A 275 -13.10 -5.56 11.65
CA SER A 275 -13.59 -4.65 12.67
C SER A 275 -12.73 -3.39 12.76
N ALA A 276 -13.37 -2.26 13.09
CA ALA A 276 -12.69 -0.99 13.22
C ALA A 276 -11.67 -0.98 14.37
N VAL A 277 -10.53 -0.38 14.14
CA VAL A 277 -9.49 -0.11 15.14
C VAL A 277 -9.71 1.28 15.73
N THR A 278 -9.55 1.41 17.06
CA THR A 278 -9.56 2.70 17.73
C THR A 278 -8.13 3.21 17.83
N LEU A 279 -7.82 4.32 17.15
CA LEU A 279 -6.47 4.88 17.10
C LEU A 279 -6.05 5.62 18.38
N GLY A 280 -7.02 6.07 19.21
CA GLY A 280 -6.76 6.81 20.44
C GLY A 280 -6.63 8.33 20.24
N PHE A 281 -6.69 8.82 19.01
CA PHE A 281 -6.68 10.23 18.62
C PHE A 281 -7.53 10.45 17.37
N PRO A 282 -8.08 11.67 17.16
CA PRO A 282 -8.91 11.97 15.99
C PRO A 282 -8.06 12.10 14.72
N ILE A 283 -8.56 11.51 13.63
CA ILE A 283 -8.03 11.62 12.27
C ILE A 283 -9.19 11.98 11.34
N ASP A 284 -8.99 13.03 10.55
CA ASP A 284 -9.94 13.50 9.55
C ASP A 284 -9.45 13.21 8.12
N GLU A 285 -8.15 12.92 7.96
CA GLU A 285 -7.53 12.58 6.69
C GLU A 285 -7.92 11.16 6.27
N SER A 286 -7.98 10.91 4.97
CA SER A 286 -8.15 9.57 4.44
C SER A 286 -6.81 8.85 4.31
N PHE A 287 -6.76 7.56 4.66
CA PHE A 287 -5.59 6.74 4.38
C PHE A 287 -5.67 6.13 2.98
N HIS A 288 -4.56 6.18 2.25
CA HIS A 288 -4.44 5.65 0.90
C HIS A 288 -3.74 4.28 0.85
N SER A 289 -2.78 4.05 1.73
CA SER A 289 -2.00 2.82 1.75
C SER A 289 -1.71 2.37 3.18
N VAL A 290 -1.63 1.05 3.36
CA VAL A 290 -1.18 0.41 4.59
C VAL A 290 -0.18 -0.69 4.24
N TRP A 291 0.85 -0.84 5.06
CA TRP A 291 1.85 -1.88 4.93
C TRP A 291 2.23 -2.40 6.33
N VAL A 292 2.40 -3.72 6.43
CA VAL A 292 2.87 -4.38 7.66
C VAL A 292 4.28 -4.86 7.41
N ASP A 293 5.22 -4.39 8.20
CA ASP A 293 6.61 -4.78 8.05
C ASP A 293 6.88 -6.21 8.60
N PRO A 294 7.97 -6.86 8.18
CA PRO A 294 8.28 -8.23 8.61
C PRO A 294 8.51 -8.43 10.11
N SER A 295 8.59 -7.36 10.91
CA SER A 295 8.66 -7.43 12.37
C SER A 295 7.32 -7.19 13.06
N GLY A 296 6.27 -6.90 12.28
CA GLY A 296 4.90 -6.68 12.73
C GLY A 296 4.53 -5.22 12.97
N GLY A 297 5.41 -4.27 12.65
CA GLY A 297 5.06 -2.85 12.66
C GLY A 297 4.09 -2.52 11.52
N VAL A 298 3.08 -1.69 11.80
CA VAL A 298 2.05 -1.31 10.82
C VAL A 298 2.21 0.15 10.44
N TRP A 299 2.29 0.42 9.16
CA TRP A 299 2.43 1.74 8.57
C TRP A 299 1.18 2.10 7.80
N ALA A 300 0.57 3.26 8.09
CA ALA A 300 -0.56 3.78 7.33
C ALA A 300 -0.24 5.20 6.87
N VAL A 301 -0.45 5.46 5.57
CA VAL A 301 -0.18 6.77 4.97
C VAL A 301 -1.37 7.26 4.18
N GLY A 302 -1.51 8.59 4.12
CA GLY A 302 -2.63 9.22 3.45
C GLY A 302 -2.54 10.74 3.41
N GLY A 303 -3.70 11.37 3.44
CA GLY A 303 -3.89 12.81 3.40
C GLY A 303 -5.19 13.15 2.68
N GLN A 304 -5.25 14.34 2.09
CA GLN A 304 -6.33 14.71 1.17
C GLN A 304 -6.06 14.09 -0.21
N VAL A 305 -6.56 12.86 -0.42
CA VAL A 305 -6.23 12.02 -1.60
C VAL A 305 -7.37 11.94 -2.61
N GLN A 306 -8.57 12.45 -2.28
CA GLN A 306 -9.75 12.33 -3.14
C GLN A 306 -9.89 13.46 -4.16
N THR A 307 -9.10 14.52 -4.02
CA THR A 307 -9.11 15.67 -4.91
C THR A 307 -7.69 16.08 -5.27
N LEU A 308 -7.50 16.66 -6.45
CA LEU A 308 -6.23 17.25 -6.83
C LEU A 308 -6.21 18.76 -6.46
N PRO A 309 -5.08 19.30 -5.99
CA PRO A 309 -3.82 18.58 -5.70
C PRO A 309 -3.96 17.69 -4.45
N VAL A 310 -3.20 16.61 -4.41
CA VAL A 310 -3.14 15.72 -3.25
C VAL A 310 -2.23 16.34 -2.19
N VAL A 311 -2.82 16.78 -1.08
CA VAL A 311 -2.16 17.59 -0.04
C VAL A 311 -2.44 17.05 1.37
N ASP A 312 -1.93 17.75 2.39
CA ASP A 312 -2.20 17.48 3.80
C ASP A 312 -1.86 16.04 4.22
N GLY A 313 -0.60 15.67 3.98
CA GLY A 313 -0.12 14.30 4.18
C GLY A 313 -0.07 13.89 5.64
N ILE A 314 -0.32 12.59 5.87
CA ILE A 314 -0.25 11.96 7.19
C ILE A 314 0.48 10.62 7.09
N MET A 315 1.22 10.29 8.14
CA MET A 315 1.82 8.98 8.35
C MET A 315 1.59 8.54 9.80
N LEU A 316 1.05 7.35 9.97
CA LEU A 316 0.93 6.66 11.25
C LEU A 316 1.83 5.42 11.28
N HIS A 317 2.20 5.04 12.47
CA HIS A 317 2.88 3.77 12.75
C HIS A 317 2.31 3.12 14.01
N GLU A 318 2.11 1.81 13.98
CA GLU A 318 1.83 0.96 15.15
C GLU A 318 3.02 0.03 15.33
N GLY A 319 3.66 0.10 16.49
CA GLY A 319 4.85 -0.71 16.78
C GLY A 319 5.78 -0.04 17.76
N ALA A 320 7.07 -0.33 17.64
CA ALA A 320 8.09 0.32 18.45
C ALA A 320 8.16 1.82 18.13
N GLU A 321 8.56 2.62 19.11
CA GLU A 321 8.80 4.05 18.92
C GLU A 321 9.89 4.26 17.87
N LEU A 322 9.60 5.13 16.90
CA LEU A 322 10.53 5.44 15.81
C LEU A 322 11.48 6.55 16.20
N PRO A 323 12.77 6.41 15.89
CA PRO A 323 13.72 7.49 16.08
C PRO A 323 13.48 8.62 15.05
N GLY A 324 13.45 9.86 15.54
CA GLY A 324 13.36 11.06 14.70
C GLY A 324 11.96 11.35 14.17
N GLY A 325 11.83 12.52 13.53
CA GLY A 325 10.64 12.95 12.80
C GLY A 325 10.86 12.94 11.29
N LEU A 326 9.82 13.25 10.53
CA LEU A 326 9.91 13.44 9.07
C LEU A 326 10.67 14.74 8.74
N PRO A 327 11.45 14.77 7.64
CA PRO A 327 12.21 15.93 7.20
C PRO A 327 11.34 17.08 6.69
#